data_c6a5006da571e4f3c0cefbfd66013315
#
_entry.id   c6a5006da571e4f3c0cefbfd66013315
#
_cell.length_a   1.000
_cell.length_b   1.000
_cell.length_c   1.000
_cell.angle_alpha   90.00
_cell.angle_beta   90.00
_cell.angle_gamma   90.00
#
_symmetry.space_group_name_H-M   'P 1'
#
loop_
_entity.id
_entity.type
_entity.pdbx_description
1 polymer ?
#
loop_
_entity_poly.entity_id
_entity_poly.type
_entity_poly.pdbx_seq_one_letter_code
_entity_poly.pdbx_strand_id
1 'polypeptide(L)' 'MGAMKNWMMDIEEFCDGLFYGGDSEYTVEEAADLVELTFHSKTAGVHAKEYIEKTLGEI' A
#
# COMPACT_ATOMS: atom_id res chain seq x y z
N MET A 1 -9.33 -1.08 -21.09
CA MET A 1 -9.40 -1.62 -20.75
C MET A 1 -9.49 -2.04 -19.43
N GLY A 2 -9.82 -2.52 -18.72
CA GLY A 2 -9.98 -3.01 -17.46
C GLY A 2 -8.98 -2.60 -16.44
N ALA A 3 -8.37 -1.54 -16.70
CA ALA A 3 -7.31 -1.15 -15.80
C ALA A 3 -7.85 -0.81 -14.45
N MET A 4 -9.08 -0.41 -14.34
CA MET A 4 -9.51 -0.01 -13.10
C MET A 4 -9.92 -1.11 -12.22
N LYS A 5 -10.19 -2.22 -12.74
CA LYS A 5 -10.75 -3.23 -11.92
C LYS A 5 -9.84 -3.73 -10.85
N ASN A 6 -8.55 -3.60 -11.00
CA ASN A 6 -7.64 -4.12 -10.01
C ASN A 6 -6.90 -3.04 -9.27
N TRP A 7 -7.49 -1.86 -9.22
CA TRP A 7 -6.82 -0.75 -8.58
C TRP A 7 -6.49 -1.05 -7.11
N MET A 8 -7.45 -1.60 -6.37
CA MET A 8 -7.20 -1.89 -4.97
C MET A 8 -6.22 -3.04 -4.83
N MET A 9 -6.31 -4.02 -5.69
CA MET A 9 -5.37 -5.11 -5.61
C MET A 9 -3.96 -4.66 -5.93
N ASP A 10 -3.83 -3.72 -6.85
CA ASP A 10 -2.52 -3.20 -7.16
C ASP A 10 -1.91 -2.52 -5.94
N ILE A 11 -2.72 -1.77 -5.21
CA ILE A 11 -2.23 -1.11 -4.01
C ILE A 11 -1.81 -2.15 -2.99
N GLU A 12 -2.60 -3.18 -2.83
CA GLU A 12 -2.28 -4.21 -1.84
C GLU A 12 -1.02 -4.95 -2.22
N GLU A 13 -0.85 -5.24 -3.49
CA GLU A 13 0.36 -5.92 -3.92
C GLU A 13 1.58 -5.05 -3.73
N PHE A 14 1.42 -3.76 -3.99
CA PHE A 14 2.51 -2.84 -3.79
C PHE A 14 2.92 -2.84 -2.32
N CYS A 15 1.96 -2.78 -1.42
CA CYS A 15 2.24 -2.79 0.00
C CYS A 15 2.89 -4.10 0.42
N ASP A 16 2.39 -5.20 -0.11
CA ASP A 16 2.99 -6.49 0.21
C ASP A 16 4.46 -6.51 -0.18
N GLY A 17 4.77 -5.95 -1.33
CA GLY A 17 6.14 -5.93 -1.79
C GLY A 17 7.03 -5.10 -0.89
N LEU A 18 6.48 -4.02 -0.35
CA LEU A 18 7.29 -3.18 0.52
C LEU A 18 7.59 -3.86 1.84
N PHE A 19 6.67 -4.68 2.32
CA PHE A 19 6.85 -5.32 3.61
C PHE A 19 7.18 -6.79 3.55
N TYR A 20 7.29 -7.31 2.36
CA TYR A 20 7.52 -8.72 2.22
C TYR A 20 8.93 -9.06 2.69
N GLY A 21 9.09 -10.17 3.32
CA GLY A 21 10.41 -10.55 3.75
C GLY A 21 10.67 -10.17 5.20
N GLY A 22 9.83 -9.34 5.75
CA GLY A 22 9.98 -8.97 7.14
C GLY A 22 11.18 -8.10 7.42
N ASP A 23 11.79 -7.56 6.37
CA ASP A 23 12.96 -6.76 6.59
C ASP A 23 12.73 -5.36 6.10
N SER A 24 11.53 -4.90 6.14
CA SER A 24 11.22 -3.59 5.60
C SER A 24 11.58 -2.52 6.59
N GLU A 25 12.10 -1.43 6.09
CA GLU A 25 12.41 -0.31 6.91
C GLU A 25 11.36 0.76 6.76
N TYR A 26 10.31 0.49 6.04
CA TYR A 26 9.27 1.47 5.83
C TYR A 26 8.28 1.47 6.99
N THR A 27 7.85 2.64 7.40
CA THR A 27 6.76 2.72 8.35
C THR A 27 5.46 2.75 7.57
N VAL A 28 4.35 2.65 8.28
CA VAL A 28 3.06 2.70 7.64
C VAL A 28 2.91 4.01 6.89
N GLU A 29 3.33 5.10 7.49
CA GLU A 29 3.18 6.40 6.84
C GLU A 29 4.06 6.51 5.62
N GLU A 30 5.27 6.00 5.70
CA GLU A 30 6.15 6.07 4.55
C GLU A 30 5.60 5.23 3.40
N ALA A 31 5.07 4.07 3.72
CA ALA A 31 4.50 3.22 2.69
C ALA A 31 3.29 3.91 2.05
N ALA A 32 2.47 4.54 2.87
CA ALA A 32 1.31 5.23 2.33
C ALA A 32 1.73 6.38 1.42
N ASP A 33 2.78 7.09 1.80
CA ASP A 33 3.28 8.16 0.96
C ASP A 33 3.77 7.63 -0.37
N LEU A 34 4.48 6.52 -0.34
CA LEU A 34 4.96 5.93 -1.58
C LEU A 34 3.80 5.53 -2.49
N VAL A 35 2.77 4.96 -1.90
CA VAL A 35 1.61 4.57 -2.67
C VAL A 35 0.94 5.80 -3.27
N GLU A 36 0.81 6.84 -2.46
CA GLU A 36 0.18 8.05 -2.95
C GLU A 36 0.94 8.62 -4.15
N LEU A 37 2.26 8.62 -4.06
CA LEU A 37 3.05 9.13 -5.15
C LEU A 37 3.01 8.21 -6.37
N THR A 38 3.09 6.93 -6.13
CA THR A 38 3.12 5.97 -7.22
C THR A 38 1.81 5.95 -7.99
N PHE A 39 0.71 6.02 -7.27
CA PHE A 39 -0.59 5.94 -7.90
C PHE A 39 -1.18 7.33 -8.17
N HIS A 40 -0.49 8.39 -7.75
CA HIS A 40 -0.94 9.75 -7.96
C HIS A 40 -2.35 9.94 -7.40
N SER A 41 -2.57 9.42 -6.21
CA SER A 41 -3.91 9.49 -5.63
C SER A 41 -3.82 9.46 -4.12
N LYS A 42 -4.41 10.44 -3.48
CA LYS A 42 -4.43 10.44 -2.03
C LYS A 42 -5.29 9.32 -1.50
N THR A 43 -6.34 8.98 -2.21
CA THR A 43 -7.19 7.88 -1.80
C THR A 43 -6.40 6.59 -1.77
N ALA A 44 -5.49 6.41 -2.72
CA ALA A 44 -4.66 5.22 -2.74
C ALA A 44 -3.80 5.18 -1.48
N GLY A 45 -3.27 6.30 -1.07
CA GLY A 45 -2.47 6.33 0.15
C GLY A 45 -3.28 5.96 1.37
N VAL A 46 -4.50 6.48 1.46
CA VAL A 46 -5.35 6.16 2.58
C VAL A 46 -5.68 4.68 2.60
N HIS A 47 -6.00 4.14 1.45
CA HIS A 47 -6.33 2.73 1.36
C HIS A 47 -5.12 1.88 1.77
N ALA A 48 -3.94 2.26 1.34
CA ALA A 48 -2.74 1.52 1.68
C ALA A 48 -2.50 1.55 3.18
N LYS A 49 -2.70 2.70 3.78
CA LYS A 49 -2.48 2.81 5.20
C LYS A 49 -3.41 1.88 5.97
N GLU A 50 -4.67 1.87 5.59
CA GLU A 50 -5.61 1.01 6.27
C GLU A 50 -5.27 -0.45 6.05
N TYR A 51 -4.88 -0.78 4.84
CA TYR A 51 -4.55 -2.16 4.54
C TYR A 51 -3.36 -2.63 5.37
N ILE A 52 -2.34 -1.80 5.45
CA ILE A 52 -1.16 -2.17 6.20
C ILE A 52 -1.47 -2.30 7.68
N GLU A 53 -2.24 -1.39 8.20
CA GLU A 53 -2.56 -1.43 9.61
C GLU A 53 -3.39 -2.66 9.95
N LYS A 54 -4.28 -3.03 9.06
CA LYS A 54 -5.10 -4.17 9.35
C LYS A 54 -4.42 -5.48 9.11
N THR A 55 -3.56 -5.53 8.14
CA THR A 55 -3.00 -6.79 7.70
C THR A 55 -1.56 -6.98 8.07
N LEU A 56 -0.75 -5.99 7.82
CA LEU A 56 0.67 -6.16 7.99
C LEU A 56 1.17 -5.51 9.28
N GLY A 57 0.62 -4.41 9.62
CA GLY A 57 1.10 -3.72 10.78
C GLY A 57 0.34 -3.98 12.03
N GLU A 58 -0.57 -4.94 12.06
CA GLU A 58 -1.29 -5.10 13.15
C GLU A 58 -0.61 -5.82 14.14
N ILE A 59 -0.37 -5.65 15.11
CA ILE A 59 0.32 -6.43 16.04
C ILE A 59 -0.30 -6.37 17.34
#